data_62a7d92748b49c9854ea1d13ce758fe4
#
_entry.id   62a7d92748b49c9854ea1d13ce758fe4
#
_cell.length_a   1.000
_cell.length_b   1.000
_cell.length_c   1.000
_cell.angle_alpha   90.00
_cell.angle_beta   90.00
_cell.angle_gamma   90.00
#
_symmetry.space_group_name_H-M   'P 1'
#
loop_
_entity.id
_entity.type
_entity.pdbx_description
1 polymer ?
#
loop_
_entity_poly.entity_id
_entity_poly.type
_entity_poly.pdbx_seq_one_letter_code
_entity_poly.pdbx_strand_id
1 'polypeptide(L)'
;MSGSWSQRLRWGVPVLALLASCGLPNDPEGTLERVTGGTMRVGVTENPPWVVLGDDGPSGVEVEIVELFAEELGAEVEWHEGSADELAGALEVRELDLLVGGIESTSGLAAHGGLTHPYLTTQVVVAVPPGTYTGDIAGLEVAVETATEEAGILEKTDADPVRVPDVTTVDGPIAVEGYLVDDLGLEDTGVRLSEVDHVMAVPHGENAWIVRLERFLLDHEDEVHRILDEEGGP
;
A
#
# COMPACT_ATOMS: atom_id res chain seq x y z
N MET A 1 -86.24 -27.22 5.45
CA MET A 1 -85.29 -27.82 4.48
C MET A 1 -84.02 -27.00 4.54
N SER A 2 -83.02 -27.58 5.14
CA SER A 2 -81.78 -27.01 5.60
C SER A 2 -80.74 -27.04 4.49
N GLY A 3 -80.11 -25.87 4.19
CA GLY A 3 -78.95 -25.73 3.31
C GLY A 3 -77.81 -25.19 4.10
N SER A 4 -76.84 -26.03 4.47
CA SER A 4 -75.63 -25.68 5.17
C SER A 4 -74.57 -25.12 4.19
N TRP A 5 -74.14 -23.90 4.41
CA TRP A 5 -73.01 -23.33 3.74
C TRP A 5 -71.73 -23.59 4.52
N SER A 6 -70.87 -24.44 3.99
CA SER A 6 -69.53 -24.68 4.48
C SER A 6 -68.59 -23.59 3.96
N GLN A 7 -68.20 -22.68 4.82
CA GLN A 7 -67.11 -21.71 4.54
C GLN A 7 -65.76 -22.45 4.58
N ARG A 8 -65.11 -22.55 3.44
CA ARG A 8 -63.71 -22.99 3.34
C ARG A 8 -62.81 -21.84 3.69
N LEU A 9 -62.26 -21.87 4.90
CA LEU A 9 -61.22 -20.96 5.38
C LEU A 9 -59.92 -21.30 4.64
N ARG A 10 -59.55 -20.47 3.65
CA ARG A 10 -58.25 -20.55 2.95
C ARG A 10 -57.20 -19.92 3.83
N TRP A 11 -56.40 -20.75 4.47
CA TRP A 11 -55.17 -20.34 5.17
C TRP A 11 -54.14 -19.91 4.12
N GLY A 12 -53.93 -18.62 3.96
CA GLY A 12 -52.80 -18.06 3.23
C GLY A 12 -51.55 -18.23 4.09
N VAL A 13 -50.66 -19.11 3.69
CA VAL A 13 -49.31 -19.18 4.24
C VAL A 13 -48.52 -17.96 3.78
N PRO A 14 -48.05 -17.11 4.70
CA PRO A 14 -47.13 -16.04 4.27
C PRO A 14 -45.83 -16.72 3.87
N VAL A 15 -45.47 -16.63 2.58
CA VAL A 15 -44.12 -16.94 2.09
C VAL A 15 -43.21 -15.85 2.63
N LEU A 16 -42.51 -16.15 3.72
CA LEU A 16 -41.43 -15.37 4.25
C LEU A 16 -40.29 -15.48 3.22
N ALA A 17 -40.14 -14.48 2.36
CA ALA A 17 -39.00 -14.35 1.48
C ALA A 17 -37.78 -14.09 2.37
N LEU A 18 -37.03 -15.14 2.67
CA LEU A 18 -35.66 -15.05 3.16
C LEU A 18 -34.83 -14.42 2.02
N LEU A 19 -34.64 -13.10 2.07
CA LEU A 19 -33.61 -12.43 1.30
C LEU A 19 -32.28 -12.97 1.83
N ALA A 20 -31.72 -13.94 1.11
CA ALA A 20 -30.36 -14.34 1.28
C ALA A 20 -29.51 -13.09 0.99
N SER A 21 -29.01 -12.45 2.04
CA SER A 21 -27.96 -11.45 1.96
C SER A 21 -26.70 -12.16 1.46
N CYS A 22 -26.60 -12.28 0.13
CA CYS A 22 -25.37 -12.75 -0.49
C CYS A 22 -24.30 -11.71 -0.22
N GLY A 23 -23.38 -12.04 0.71
CA GLY A 23 -22.00 -11.61 0.82
C GLY A 23 -21.64 -10.20 0.32
N LEU A 24 -22.32 -9.15 0.80
CA LEU A 24 -21.76 -7.81 0.70
C LEU A 24 -20.56 -7.71 1.67
N PRO A 25 -19.48 -7.03 1.27
CA PRO A 25 -18.41 -6.71 2.19
C PRO A 25 -19.01 -6.07 3.45
N ASN A 26 -18.56 -6.50 4.63
CA ASN A 26 -19.11 -6.06 5.89
C ASN A 26 -18.05 -5.32 6.69
N ASP A 27 -18.43 -4.19 7.26
CA ASP A 27 -17.64 -3.43 8.23
C ASP A 27 -18.29 -3.58 9.60
N PRO A 28 -17.84 -4.47 10.48
CA PRO A 28 -18.42 -4.67 11.80
C PRO A 28 -18.48 -3.42 12.65
N GLU A 29 -17.47 -2.55 12.52
CA GLU A 29 -17.39 -1.29 13.24
C GLU A 29 -17.86 -0.08 12.40
N GLY A 30 -18.26 -0.30 11.15
CA GLY A 30 -18.81 0.73 10.28
C GLY A 30 -17.79 1.78 9.83
N THR A 31 -16.54 1.39 9.61
CA THR A 31 -15.46 2.32 9.25
C THR A 31 -15.79 3.10 7.99
N LEU A 32 -16.25 2.45 6.92
CA LEU A 32 -16.60 3.11 5.68
C LEU A 32 -17.73 4.16 5.88
N GLU A 33 -18.78 3.80 6.64
CA GLU A 33 -19.90 4.71 6.90
C GLU A 33 -19.45 5.92 7.74
N ARG A 34 -18.61 5.70 8.75
CA ARG A 34 -18.09 6.75 9.63
C ARG A 34 -17.14 7.71 8.92
N VAL A 35 -16.25 7.18 8.06
CA VAL A 35 -15.27 7.99 7.33
C VAL A 35 -15.95 8.79 6.22
N THR A 36 -16.94 8.23 5.53
CA THR A 36 -17.64 8.95 4.44
C THR A 36 -18.32 10.22 4.97
N GLY A 37 -17.85 11.39 4.52
CA GLY A 37 -18.31 12.70 4.97
C GLY A 37 -17.92 13.04 6.42
N GLY A 38 -16.98 12.30 7.00
CA GLY A 38 -16.50 12.47 8.38
C GLY A 38 -14.99 12.65 8.45
N THR A 39 -14.33 11.98 9.40
CA THR A 39 -12.88 12.06 9.59
C THR A 39 -12.24 10.69 9.36
N MET A 40 -11.16 10.66 8.59
CA MET A 40 -10.29 9.53 8.34
C MET A 40 -9.01 9.68 9.16
N ARG A 41 -8.77 8.78 10.11
CA ARG A 41 -7.57 8.75 10.97
C ARG A 41 -6.49 7.94 10.28
N VAL A 42 -5.42 8.61 9.87
CA VAL A 42 -4.35 7.99 9.07
C VAL A 42 -3.04 8.02 9.82
N GLY A 43 -2.47 6.85 10.07
CA GLY A 43 -1.12 6.70 10.61
C GLY A 43 -0.07 6.87 9.50
N VAL A 44 0.96 7.65 9.81
CA VAL A 44 2.09 7.90 8.90
C VAL A 44 3.42 7.74 9.63
N THR A 45 4.34 7.03 8.99
CA THR A 45 5.74 6.93 9.44
C THR A 45 6.65 7.52 8.36
N GLU A 46 7.70 8.22 8.79
CA GLU A 46 8.64 8.82 7.84
C GLU A 46 9.35 7.75 7.02
N ASN A 47 9.18 7.83 5.73
CA ASN A 47 9.80 6.96 4.73
C ASN A 47 9.73 7.64 3.34
N PRO A 48 10.66 8.57 3.02
CA PRO A 48 10.67 9.21 1.70
C PRO A 48 10.91 8.19 0.58
N PRO A 49 10.26 8.36 -0.59
CA PRO A 49 9.36 9.45 -0.98
C PRO A 49 7.90 9.22 -0.57
N TRP A 50 7.58 8.08 0.06
CA TRP A 50 6.20 7.69 0.40
C TRP A 50 5.56 8.66 1.38
N VAL A 51 6.27 8.95 2.47
CA VAL A 51 5.89 9.92 3.50
C VAL A 51 7.10 10.73 3.93
N VAL A 52 6.98 12.04 3.86
CA VAL A 52 7.95 13.03 4.35
C VAL A 52 7.27 13.84 5.45
N LEU A 53 7.83 13.82 6.67
CA LEU A 53 7.28 14.57 7.80
C LEU A 53 7.88 15.97 7.85
N GLY A 54 7.05 17.01 7.87
CA GLY A 54 7.45 18.40 7.87
C GLY A 54 6.70 19.24 8.90
N ASP A 55 7.20 20.47 9.15
CA ASP A 55 6.58 21.40 10.13
C ASP A 55 5.14 21.79 9.76
N ASP A 56 4.76 21.74 8.48
CA ASP A 56 3.43 22.05 7.96
C ASP A 56 2.51 20.82 7.82
N GLY A 57 2.99 19.63 8.20
CA GLY A 57 2.32 18.33 8.10
C GLY A 57 3.05 17.36 7.18
N PRO A 58 2.52 16.14 7.04
CA PRO A 58 3.10 15.14 6.16
C PRO A 58 2.90 15.51 4.68
N SER A 59 3.80 15.02 3.83
CA SER A 59 3.75 15.12 2.37
C SER A 59 4.33 13.84 1.74
N GLY A 60 4.34 13.74 0.42
CA GLY A 60 4.89 12.62 -0.32
C GLY A 60 3.81 11.78 -1.02
N VAL A 61 4.26 10.75 -1.73
CA VAL A 61 3.44 9.95 -2.66
C VAL A 61 2.16 9.40 -2.01
N GLU A 62 2.28 8.72 -0.88
CA GLU A 62 1.11 8.12 -0.23
C GLU A 62 0.22 9.16 0.46
N VAL A 63 0.78 10.28 0.89
CA VAL A 63 -0.01 11.37 1.47
C VAL A 63 -0.92 11.97 0.41
N GLU A 64 -0.42 12.26 -0.80
CA GLU A 64 -1.23 12.77 -1.91
C GLU A 64 -2.32 11.77 -2.32
N ILE A 65 -1.99 10.48 -2.42
CA ILE A 65 -2.97 9.42 -2.71
C ILE A 65 -4.08 9.38 -1.65
N VAL A 66 -3.73 9.49 -0.37
CA VAL A 66 -4.69 9.48 0.75
C VAL A 66 -5.58 10.72 0.71
N GLU A 67 -5.03 11.89 0.39
CA GLU A 67 -5.81 13.12 0.26
C GLU A 67 -6.81 13.04 -0.89
N LEU A 68 -6.43 12.50 -2.04
CA LEU A 68 -7.34 12.24 -3.15
C LEU A 68 -8.46 11.25 -2.76
N PHE A 69 -8.13 10.21 -2.01
CA PHE A 69 -9.13 9.26 -1.51
C PHE A 69 -10.09 9.91 -0.52
N ALA A 70 -9.57 10.74 0.37
CA ALA A 70 -10.39 11.50 1.32
C ALA A 70 -11.32 12.48 0.60
N GLU A 71 -10.85 13.20 -0.44
CA GLU A 71 -11.67 14.08 -1.25
C GLU A 71 -12.84 13.33 -1.89
N GLU A 72 -12.60 12.13 -2.46
CA GLU A 72 -13.66 11.30 -3.07
C GLU A 72 -14.71 10.84 -2.05
N LEU A 73 -14.32 10.64 -0.80
CA LEU A 73 -15.21 10.30 0.31
C LEU A 73 -15.88 11.51 0.96
N GLY A 74 -15.44 12.74 0.63
CA GLY A 74 -15.83 13.96 1.32
C GLY A 74 -15.38 13.97 2.79
N ALA A 75 -14.27 13.31 3.10
CA ALA A 75 -13.71 13.16 4.44
C ALA A 75 -12.60 14.18 4.71
N GLU A 76 -12.41 14.53 5.99
CA GLU A 76 -11.23 15.25 6.46
C GLU A 76 -10.18 14.25 6.96
N VAL A 77 -8.89 14.46 6.63
CA VAL A 77 -7.81 13.58 7.11
C VAL A 77 -7.27 14.10 8.45
N GLU A 78 -7.16 13.20 9.41
CA GLU A 78 -6.47 13.42 10.69
C GLU A 78 -5.19 12.57 10.69
N TRP A 79 -4.05 13.23 10.54
CA TRP A 79 -2.75 12.59 10.49
C TRP A 79 -2.21 12.25 11.87
N HIS A 80 -1.72 11.02 12.04
CA HIS A 80 -1.10 10.50 13.26
C HIS A 80 0.33 10.05 12.95
N GLU A 81 1.30 10.83 13.37
CA GLU A 81 2.71 10.51 13.19
C GLU A 81 3.20 9.56 14.28
N GLY A 82 4.03 8.58 13.93
CA GLY A 82 4.58 7.64 14.88
C GLY A 82 5.56 6.64 14.28
N SER A 83 6.12 5.81 15.13
CA SER A 83 6.90 4.67 14.65
C SER A 83 5.99 3.57 14.07
N ALA A 84 6.53 2.76 13.17
CA ALA A 84 5.78 1.67 12.54
C ALA A 84 5.12 0.72 13.57
N ASP A 85 5.83 0.38 14.66
CA ASP A 85 5.30 -0.51 15.71
C ASP A 85 4.15 0.14 16.50
N GLU A 86 4.26 1.44 16.84
CA GLU A 86 3.21 2.18 17.54
C GLU A 86 1.95 2.29 16.69
N LEU A 87 2.11 2.65 15.42
CA LEU A 87 0.99 2.79 14.48
C LEU A 87 0.35 1.45 14.14
N ALA A 88 1.14 0.37 14.03
CA ALA A 88 0.62 -0.98 13.87
C ALA A 88 -0.26 -1.39 15.07
N GLY A 89 0.18 -1.06 16.30
CA GLY A 89 -0.60 -1.27 17.51
C GLY A 89 -1.89 -0.46 17.54
N ALA A 90 -1.85 0.82 17.12
CA ALA A 90 -3.02 1.70 17.02
C ALA A 90 -4.03 1.19 15.95
N LEU A 91 -3.52 0.68 14.81
CA LEU A 91 -4.35 0.06 13.78
C LEU A 91 -5.08 -1.19 14.30
N GLU A 92 -4.37 -2.07 15.03
CA GLU A 92 -4.92 -3.31 15.61
C GLU A 92 -6.08 -3.02 16.57
N VAL A 93 -5.97 -1.95 17.38
CA VAL A 93 -7.02 -1.53 18.32
C VAL A 93 -8.03 -0.54 17.72
N ARG A 94 -7.97 -0.30 16.41
CA ARG A 94 -8.87 0.58 15.64
C ARG A 94 -8.84 2.06 16.07
N GLU A 95 -7.71 2.52 16.58
CA GLU A 95 -7.46 3.95 16.77
C GLU A 95 -7.15 4.65 15.46
N LEU A 96 -6.70 3.89 14.44
CA LEU A 96 -6.49 4.33 13.06
C LEU A 96 -7.45 3.61 12.11
N ASP A 97 -7.74 4.25 10.98
CA ASP A 97 -8.57 3.74 9.88
C ASP A 97 -7.72 3.27 8.69
N LEU A 98 -6.54 3.85 8.57
CA LEU A 98 -5.57 3.58 7.52
C LEU A 98 -4.15 3.76 8.08
N LEU A 99 -3.21 2.97 7.61
CA LEU A 99 -1.78 3.12 7.87
C LEU A 99 -1.03 3.09 6.54
N VAL A 100 -0.18 4.09 6.33
CA VAL A 100 0.67 4.27 5.16
C VAL A 100 2.11 4.62 5.57
N GLY A 101 3.07 4.50 4.66
CA GLY A 101 4.48 4.77 4.89
C GLY A 101 5.39 3.86 4.07
N GLY A 102 5.03 3.57 2.80
CA GLY A 102 5.80 2.70 1.92
C GLY A 102 5.81 1.24 2.41
N ILE A 103 4.64 0.78 2.87
CA ILE A 103 4.51 -0.57 3.43
C ILE A 103 4.69 -1.61 2.33
N GLU A 104 5.66 -2.50 2.49
CA GLU A 104 5.82 -3.64 1.62
C GLU A 104 4.88 -4.79 2.01
N SER A 105 4.41 -5.55 1.02
CA SER A 105 3.54 -6.71 1.24
C SER A 105 4.17 -7.78 2.16
N THR A 106 5.50 -7.78 2.27
CA THR A 106 6.33 -8.69 3.08
C THR A 106 6.63 -8.19 4.50
N SER A 107 6.24 -6.95 4.86
CA SER A 107 6.62 -6.25 6.10
C SER A 107 6.17 -6.90 7.42
N GLY A 108 5.32 -7.93 7.38
CA GLY A 108 4.76 -8.55 8.60
C GLY A 108 3.56 -7.80 9.21
N LEU A 109 3.18 -6.64 8.69
CA LEU A 109 2.03 -5.85 9.13
C LEU A 109 0.69 -6.58 9.01
N ALA A 110 0.63 -7.64 8.19
CA ALA A 110 -0.53 -8.52 8.10
C ALA A 110 -0.95 -9.17 9.44
N ALA A 111 -0.08 -9.15 10.46
CA ALA A 111 -0.41 -9.60 11.80
C ALA A 111 -1.28 -8.58 12.56
N HIS A 112 -1.20 -7.30 12.21
CA HIS A 112 -1.84 -6.18 12.91
C HIS A 112 -3.03 -5.59 12.16
N GLY A 113 -3.12 -5.79 10.83
CA GLY A 113 -4.18 -5.26 9.97
C GLY A 113 -4.42 -6.08 8.71
N GLY A 114 -5.49 -5.77 7.99
CA GLY A 114 -5.70 -6.23 6.62
C GLY A 114 -4.83 -5.42 5.67
N LEU A 115 -4.07 -6.09 4.81
CA LEU A 115 -3.32 -5.41 3.75
C LEU A 115 -4.17 -5.33 2.48
N THR A 116 -4.09 -4.23 1.75
CA THR A 116 -4.66 -4.12 0.40
C THR A 116 -3.95 -5.09 -0.56
N HIS A 117 -4.54 -5.32 -1.73
CA HIS A 117 -3.74 -5.79 -2.84
C HIS A 117 -2.66 -4.74 -3.16
N PRO A 118 -1.53 -5.15 -3.76
CA PRO A 118 -0.54 -4.19 -4.20
C PRO A 118 -1.18 -3.12 -5.09
N TYR A 119 -0.98 -1.86 -4.72
CA TYR A 119 -1.45 -0.72 -5.51
C TYR A 119 -0.35 -0.20 -6.44
N LEU A 120 0.90 -0.57 -6.15
CA LEU A 120 2.07 -0.25 -6.94
C LEU A 120 3.10 -1.36 -6.76
N THR A 121 3.80 -1.71 -7.83
CA THR A 121 4.95 -2.62 -7.80
C THR A 121 6.15 -1.87 -8.37
N THR A 122 7.18 -1.69 -7.57
CA THR A 122 8.46 -1.11 -7.99
C THR A 122 9.48 -2.22 -8.28
N GLN A 123 10.60 -1.87 -8.88
CA GLN A 123 11.66 -2.83 -9.20
C GLN A 123 12.97 -2.37 -8.61
N VAL A 124 13.67 -3.28 -7.93
CA VAL A 124 15.06 -3.05 -7.55
C VAL A 124 15.98 -3.39 -8.74
N VAL A 125 16.77 -2.43 -9.11
CA VAL A 125 17.65 -2.49 -10.28
C VAL A 125 19.12 -2.33 -9.88
N VAL A 126 20.02 -2.73 -10.77
CA VAL A 126 21.42 -2.33 -10.65
C VAL A 126 21.60 -1.02 -11.42
N ALA A 127 21.98 0.03 -10.70
CA ALA A 127 22.27 1.35 -11.25
C ALA A 127 23.76 1.66 -11.11
N VAL A 128 24.30 2.43 -12.04
CA VAL A 128 25.73 2.76 -12.13
C VAL A 128 25.94 4.25 -12.38
N PRO A 129 27.12 4.82 -12.05
CA PRO A 129 27.44 6.18 -12.48
C PRO A 129 27.36 6.32 -14.01
N PRO A 130 26.84 7.46 -14.53
CA PRO A 130 26.62 7.67 -15.96
C PRO A 130 27.87 7.42 -16.81
N GLY A 131 27.69 6.64 -17.89
CA GLY A 131 28.74 6.34 -18.84
C GLY A 131 29.78 5.31 -18.35
N THR A 132 29.53 4.65 -17.21
CA THR A 132 30.42 3.59 -16.69
C THR A 132 29.96 2.19 -17.05
N TYR A 133 28.69 2.03 -17.46
CA TYR A 133 28.13 0.73 -17.82
C TYR A 133 28.70 0.20 -19.14
N THR A 134 29.21 -1.02 -19.11
CA THR A 134 29.83 -1.67 -20.28
C THR A 134 28.97 -2.75 -20.92
N GLY A 135 27.70 -2.89 -20.49
CA GLY A 135 26.74 -3.86 -21.00
C GLY A 135 26.67 -5.17 -20.21
N ASP A 136 27.45 -5.30 -19.14
CA ASP A 136 27.47 -6.44 -18.22
C ASP A 136 27.79 -5.98 -16.80
N ILE A 137 27.24 -6.67 -15.79
CA ILE A 137 27.54 -6.45 -14.37
C ILE A 137 28.64 -7.40 -13.84
N ALA A 138 29.18 -8.28 -14.69
CA ALA A 138 30.22 -9.24 -14.28
C ALA A 138 31.46 -8.53 -13.75
N GLY A 139 31.84 -8.88 -12.51
CA GLY A 139 32.98 -8.29 -11.81
C GLY A 139 32.79 -6.84 -11.34
N LEU A 140 31.56 -6.28 -11.42
CA LEU A 140 31.23 -5.02 -10.78
C LEU A 140 31.06 -5.22 -9.27
N GLU A 141 31.70 -4.39 -8.47
CA GLU A 141 31.37 -4.25 -7.05
C GLU A 141 30.06 -3.47 -6.96
N VAL A 142 28.95 -4.16 -6.64
CA VAL A 142 27.61 -3.55 -6.51
C VAL A 142 27.26 -3.45 -5.03
N ALA A 143 27.08 -2.23 -4.53
CA ALA A 143 26.61 -2.00 -3.17
C ALA A 143 25.14 -2.41 -3.06
N VAL A 144 24.82 -3.12 -1.99
CA VAL A 144 23.49 -3.63 -1.70
C VAL A 144 23.22 -3.51 -0.20
N GLU A 145 22.01 -3.21 0.20
CA GLU A 145 21.69 -3.10 1.61
C GLU A 145 21.84 -4.43 2.36
N THR A 146 22.25 -4.30 3.63
CA THR A 146 22.47 -5.46 4.49
C THR A 146 21.13 -6.13 4.82
N ALA A 147 21.10 -7.46 4.72
CA ALA A 147 19.94 -8.31 5.06
C ALA A 147 18.75 -8.22 4.10
N THR A 148 18.96 -7.75 2.88
CA THR A 148 17.96 -7.78 1.80
C THR A 148 18.09 -9.05 0.95
N GLU A 149 17.03 -9.38 0.20
CA GLU A 149 17.07 -10.53 -0.72
C GLU A 149 17.96 -10.26 -1.95
N GLU A 150 18.09 -9.00 -2.36
CA GLU A 150 18.93 -8.53 -3.48
C GLU A 150 20.38 -8.95 -3.29
N ALA A 151 20.89 -8.91 -2.05
CA ALA A 151 22.22 -9.39 -1.72
C ALA A 151 22.38 -10.88 -2.08
N GLY A 152 21.37 -11.70 -1.79
CA GLY A 152 21.35 -13.11 -2.15
C GLY A 152 21.12 -13.38 -3.64
N ILE A 153 20.48 -12.46 -4.36
CA ILE A 153 20.29 -12.52 -5.81
C ILE A 153 21.59 -12.16 -6.50
N LEU A 154 22.23 -11.06 -6.10
CA LEU A 154 23.55 -10.64 -6.64
C LEU A 154 24.63 -11.72 -6.47
N GLU A 155 24.66 -12.45 -5.34
CA GLU A 155 25.57 -13.57 -5.11
C GLU A 155 25.44 -14.71 -6.14
N LYS A 156 24.30 -14.79 -6.86
CA LYS A 156 24.06 -15.78 -7.90
C LYS A 156 24.39 -15.26 -9.30
N THR A 157 24.77 -14.00 -9.40
CA THR A 157 25.25 -13.37 -10.63
C THR A 157 26.79 -13.39 -10.65
N ASP A 158 27.37 -12.87 -11.72
CA ASP A 158 28.84 -12.70 -11.82
C ASP A 158 29.31 -11.32 -11.25
N ALA A 159 28.43 -10.57 -10.58
CA ALA A 159 28.77 -9.35 -9.85
C ALA A 159 29.32 -9.66 -8.45
N ASP A 160 30.10 -8.72 -7.89
CA ASP A 160 30.65 -8.79 -6.54
C ASP A 160 29.81 -7.94 -5.58
N PRO A 161 28.86 -8.51 -4.79
CA PRO A 161 28.01 -7.71 -3.89
C PRO A 161 28.78 -7.18 -2.69
N VAL A 162 28.67 -5.88 -2.43
CA VAL A 162 29.24 -5.19 -1.27
C VAL A 162 28.09 -4.74 -0.34
N ARG A 163 27.99 -5.37 0.83
CA ARG A 163 26.91 -5.05 1.78
C ARG A 163 27.19 -3.75 2.53
N VAL A 164 26.23 -2.82 2.47
CA VAL A 164 26.29 -1.51 3.15
C VAL A 164 25.01 -1.29 3.95
N PRO A 165 25.03 -0.40 4.95
CA PRO A 165 23.80 -0.02 5.69
C PRO A 165 22.80 0.77 4.87
N ASP A 166 23.29 1.61 3.93
CA ASP A 166 22.52 2.52 3.10
C ASP A 166 23.24 2.70 1.75
N VAL A 167 22.61 2.24 0.67
CA VAL A 167 23.17 2.29 -0.68
C VAL A 167 23.20 3.69 -1.25
N THR A 168 22.32 4.59 -0.81
CA THR A 168 22.23 5.96 -1.33
C THR A 168 23.45 6.82 -0.97
N THR A 169 24.24 6.39 0.01
CA THR A 169 25.46 7.05 0.45
C THR A 169 26.72 6.61 -0.30
N VAL A 170 26.58 5.71 -1.27
CA VAL A 170 27.71 5.07 -1.97
C VAL A 170 27.96 5.72 -3.33
N ASP A 171 29.19 6.14 -3.57
CA ASP A 171 29.64 6.55 -4.90
C ASP A 171 30.05 5.31 -5.72
N GLY A 172 29.16 4.80 -6.58
CA GLY A 172 29.47 3.63 -7.40
C GLY A 172 28.22 2.89 -7.88
N PRO A 173 28.41 1.63 -8.36
CA PRO A 173 27.28 0.77 -8.70
C PRO A 173 26.51 0.38 -7.45
N ILE A 174 25.19 0.50 -7.48
CA ILE A 174 24.30 0.17 -6.37
C ILE A 174 23.11 -0.66 -6.84
N ALA A 175 22.54 -1.44 -5.93
CA ALA A 175 21.20 -2.03 -6.06
C ALA A 175 20.22 -1.10 -5.38
N VAL A 176 19.27 -0.53 -6.13
CA VAL A 176 18.35 0.50 -5.65
C VAL A 176 17.01 0.36 -6.34
N GLU A 177 15.94 0.86 -5.72
CA GLU A 177 14.65 0.95 -6.38
C GLU A 177 14.71 1.87 -7.61
N GLY A 178 14.05 1.41 -8.70
CA GLY A 178 14.21 2.02 -10.02
C GLY A 178 13.80 3.48 -10.09
N TYR A 179 12.82 3.92 -9.29
CA TYR A 179 12.38 5.32 -9.25
C TYR A 179 13.44 6.27 -8.65
N LEU A 180 14.41 5.76 -7.87
CA LEU A 180 15.49 6.58 -7.28
C LEU A 180 16.69 6.77 -8.23
N VAL A 181 16.75 6.06 -9.36
CA VAL A 181 17.92 6.05 -10.24
C VAL A 181 18.22 7.44 -10.80
N ASP A 182 17.20 8.13 -11.30
CA ASP A 182 17.34 9.47 -11.89
C ASP A 182 17.70 10.50 -10.83
N ASP A 183 17.13 10.41 -9.65
CA ASP A 183 17.35 11.30 -8.52
C ASP A 183 18.77 11.20 -7.97
N LEU A 184 19.31 10.00 -7.94
CA LEU A 184 20.69 9.75 -7.55
C LEU A 184 21.68 10.08 -8.68
N GLY A 185 21.19 10.54 -9.84
CA GLY A 185 22.01 10.86 -11.01
C GLY A 185 22.73 9.65 -11.58
N LEU A 186 22.14 8.45 -11.46
CA LEU A 186 22.67 7.18 -11.92
C LEU A 186 22.06 6.77 -13.27
N GLU A 187 22.61 5.73 -13.86
CA GLU A 187 22.12 5.11 -15.10
C GLU A 187 21.63 3.68 -14.78
N ASP A 188 20.37 3.39 -15.15
CA ASP A 188 19.81 2.04 -15.03
C ASP A 188 20.48 1.09 -16.02
N THR A 189 21.08 0.02 -15.53
CA THR A 189 21.73 -1.00 -16.37
C THR A 189 20.74 -1.90 -17.10
N GLY A 190 19.45 -1.89 -16.75
CA GLY A 190 18.44 -2.83 -17.20
C GLY A 190 18.47 -4.17 -16.46
N VAL A 191 19.38 -4.36 -15.50
CA VAL A 191 19.42 -5.59 -14.67
C VAL A 191 18.42 -5.43 -13.53
N ARG A 192 17.41 -6.29 -13.49
CA ARG A 192 16.35 -6.35 -12.47
C ARG A 192 16.70 -7.43 -11.46
N LEU A 193 16.63 -7.08 -10.18
CA LEU A 193 16.95 -8.00 -9.06
C LEU A 193 15.68 -8.54 -8.42
N SER A 194 14.76 -7.69 -8.03
CA SER A 194 13.51 -8.03 -7.36
C SER A 194 12.39 -7.09 -7.74
N GLU A 195 11.18 -7.44 -7.33
CA GLU A 195 10.00 -6.58 -7.36
C GLU A 195 9.55 -6.32 -5.92
N VAL A 196 9.15 -5.09 -5.63
CA VAL A 196 8.63 -4.67 -4.33
C VAL A 196 7.18 -4.27 -4.48
N ASP A 197 6.31 -5.00 -3.81
CA ASP A 197 4.87 -4.76 -3.81
C ASP A 197 4.49 -3.83 -2.66
N HIS A 198 4.01 -2.63 -2.99
CA HIS A 198 3.56 -1.63 -2.02
C HIS A 198 2.07 -1.78 -1.73
N VAL A 199 1.73 -1.76 -0.44
CA VAL A 199 0.39 -1.97 0.08
C VAL A 199 0.04 -0.92 1.14
N MET A 200 -1.25 -0.76 1.42
CA MET A 200 -1.72 0.01 2.56
C MET A 200 -2.36 -0.93 3.58
N ALA A 201 -2.37 -0.56 4.86
CA ALA A 201 -2.94 -1.39 5.90
C ALA A 201 -4.18 -0.74 6.53
N VAL A 202 -5.22 -1.56 6.77
CA VAL A 202 -6.49 -1.17 7.38
C VAL A 202 -6.81 -2.05 8.59
N PRO A 203 -7.71 -1.66 9.52
CA PRO A 203 -8.10 -2.52 10.63
C PRO A 203 -8.66 -3.85 10.17
N HIS A 204 -8.33 -4.93 10.87
CA HIS A 204 -8.86 -6.25 10.57
C HIS A 204 -10.39 -6.31 10.58
N GLY A 205 -10.96 -6.96 9.56
CA GLY A 205 -12.38 -7.25 9.46
C GLY A 205 -13.21 -6.16 8.79
N GLU A 206 -12.67 -4.97 8.57
CA GLU A 206 -13.34 -3.85 7.88
C GLU A 206 -13.32 -4.07 6.36
N ASN A 207 -14.08 -5.09 5.90
CA ASN A 207 -13.99 -5.55 4.52
C ASN A 207 -14.62 -4.58 3.51
N ALA A 208 -15.65 -3.83 3.88
CA ALA A 208 -16.21 -2.83 2.98
C ALA A 208 -15.26 -1.64 2.83
N TRP A 209 -14.55 -1.29 3.91
CA TRP A 209 -13.53 -0.26 3.92
C TRP A 209 -12.36 -0.61 3.00
N ILE A 210 -11.72 -1.78 3.19
CA ILE A 210 -10.60 -2.20 2.35
C ILE A 210 -11.01 -2.32 0.87
N VAL A 211 -12.17 -2.90 0.56
CA VAL A 211 -12.67 -3.01 -0.82
C VAL A 211 -12.92 -1.63 -1.44
N ARG A 212 -13.36 -0.64 -0.65
CA ARG A 212 -13.56 0.72 -1.13
C ARG A 212 -12.24 1.40 -1.46
N LEU A 213 -11.22 1.21 -0.60
CA LEU A 213 -9.86 1.71 -0.82
C LEU A 213 -9.23 1.04 -2.05
N GLU A 214 -9.24 -0.29 -2.13
CA GLU A 214 -8.68 -1.03 -3.27
C GLU A 214 -9.31 -0.64 -4.61
N ARG A 215 -10.62 -0.40 -4.62
CA ARG A 215 -11.30 0.07 -5.82
C ARG A 215 -10.84 1.47 -6.23
N PHE A 216 -10.68 2.37 -5.26
CA PHE A 216 -10.13 3.70 -5.52
C PHE A 216 -8.71 3.59 -6.12
N LEU A 217 -7.82 2.81 -5.49
CA LEU A 217 -6.44 2.63 -5.96
C LEU A 217 -6.39 2.05 -7.37
N LEU A 218 -7.26 1.09 -7.69
CA LEU A 218 -7.36 0.51 -9.03
C LEU A 218 -7.89 1.50 -10.06
N ASP A 219 -8.90 2.30 -9.69
CA ASP A 219 -9.52 3.28 -10.60
C ASP A 219 -8.57 4.48 -10.86
N HIS A 220 -7.55 4.68 -10.00
CA HIS A 220 -6.57 5.77 -10.08
C HIS A 220 -5.14 5.27 -10.32
N GLU A 221 -4.95 4.07 -10.87
CA GLU A 221 -3.61 3.48 -11.11
C GLU A 221 -2.67 4.41 -11.89
N ASP A 222 -3.17 5.02 -12.99
CA ASP A 222 -2.38 5.98 -13.79
C ASP A 222 -1.97 7.22 -12.98
N GLU A 223 -2.83 7.67 -12.05
CA GLU A 223 -2.58 8.81 -11.18
C GLU A 223 -1.54 8.49 -10.11
N VAL A 224 -1.60 7.29 -9.52
CA VAL A 224 -0.60 6.80 -8.56
C VAL A 224 0.79 6.78 -9.20
N HIS A 225 0.90 6.28 -10.44
CA HIS A 225 2.18 6.30 -11.16
C HIS A 225 2.67 7.72 -11.43
N ARG A 226 1.77 8.63 -11.83
CA ARG A 226 2.11 10.03 -12.06
C ARG A 226 2.64 10.71 -10.80
N ILE A 227 1.99 10.48 -9.65
CA ILE A 227 2.41 11.04 -8.36
C ILE A 227 3.79 10.51 -7.99
N LEU A 228 4.05 9.22 -8.18
CA LEU A 228 5.38 8.65 -7.93
C LEU A 228 6.46 9.30 -8.80
N ASP A 229 6.17 9.51 -10.10
CA ASP A 229 7.11 10.15 -11.03
C ASP A 229 7.38 11.64 -10.67
N GLU A 230 6.41 12.32 -10.06
CA GLU A 230 6.50 13.74 -9.69
C GLU A 230 7.08 13.95 -8.28
N GLU A 231 6.69 13.13 -7.31
CA GLU A 231 7.06 13.25 -5.89
C GLU A 231 8.19 12.27 -5.50
N GLY A 232 8.39 11.21 -6.28
CA GLY A 232 9.48 10.25 -6.08
C GLY A 232 10.86 10.83 -6.37
N GLY A 233 10.94 12.03 -6.94
CA GLY A 233 12.13 12.83 -7.15
C GLY A 233 12.50 13.72 -5.96
N PRO A 234 13.79 14.15 -5.82
CA PRO A 234 14.25 15.01 -4.73
C PRO A 234 13.69 16.41 -4.84
#